data_884cd0f087827b3a923c717f342fb396
#
_entry.id   884cd0f087827b3a923c717f342fb396
#
_cell.length_a   1.000
_cell.length_b   1.000
_cell.length_c   1.000
_cell.angle_alpha   90.00
_cell.angle_beta   90.00
_cell.angle_gamma   90.00
#
_symmetry.space_group_name_H-M   'P 1'
#
loop_
_entity.id
_entity.type
_entity.pdbx_description
1 polymer ?
#
loop_
_entity_poly.entity_id
_entity_poly.type
_entity_poly.pdbx_seq_one_letter_code
_entity_poly.pdbx_strand_id
1 'polypeptide(L)'
;MEDGDRDFSFYRKPGADIMLDEKDVCKELIENCRIFHFGSLSLTDEPAATATKAAVTYAKQMGRWISFDPNLRKTLWNDLEHAKTAIWYGIQECDILKIADDEIEWLTGTNDYDQGVRIIRKQSKAKMINVTLGKKGSISYYCNEKVFGKPFLSKATVWSDRKSDKSAGRCRTCL
;
A
#
# COMPACT_ATOMS: atom_id res chain seq x y z
N MET A 1 -24.47 5.76 3.68
CA MET A 1 -24.08 5.05 2.45
C MET A 1 -24.73 3.69 2.52
N GLU A 2 -25.57 3.37 1.56
CA GLU A 2 -26.45 2.18 1.61
C GLU A 2 -25.74 0.85 1.38
N ASP A 3 -24.50 0.83 0.88
CA ASP A 3 -23.79 -0.38 0.50
C ASP A 3 -22.57 -0.75 1.37
N GLY A 4 -22.33 -0.06 2.48
CA GLY A 4 -21.18 -0.32 3.36
C GLY A 4 -19.82 0.01 2.73
N ASP A 5 -19.79 0.70 1.61
CA ASP A 5 -18.57 1.22 0.99
C ASP A 5 -18.05 2.43 1.78
N ARG A 6 -16.72 2.50 1.94
CA ARG A 6 -16.06 3.57 2.67
C ARG A 6 -15.62 4.65 1.71
N ASP A 7 -16.05 5.88 1.97
CA ASP A 7 -15.51 7.06 1.31
C ASP A 7 -14.52 7.76 2.23
N PHE A 8 -13.40 8.24 1.67
CA PHE A 8 -12.35 8.91 2.40
C PHE A 8 -12.13 10.30 1.83
N SER A 9 -12.28 11.32 2.67
CA SER A 9 -11.87 12.67 2.33
C SER A 9 -10.50 12.96 2.92
N PHE A 10 -9.60 13.44 2.08
CA PHE A 10 -8.23 13.76 2.48
C PHE A 10 -8.04 15.28 2.55
N TYR A 11 -7.59 15.78 3.69
CA TYR A 11 -7.21 17.18 3.89
C TYR A 11 -5.68 17.27 4.01
N ARG A 12 -5.03 17.52 2.87
CA ARG A 12 -3.56 17.56 2.74
C ARG A 12 -3.11 18.90 2.18
N LYS A 13 -3.09 19.97 3.00
CA LYS A 13 -2.69 21.31 2.53
C LYS A 13 -1.90 22.10 3.60
N PRO A 14 -0.61 21.88 3.78
CA PRO A 14 0.12 20.62 3.73
C PRO A 14 -0.21 19.72 4.92
N GLY A 15 -0.22 18.39 4.70
CA GLY A 15 -0.26 17.42 5.81
C GLY A 15 1.13 17.21 6.38
N ALA A 16 1.25 16.80 7.64
CA ALA A 16 2.55 16.49 8.25
C ALA A 16 3.27 15.33 7.54
N ASP A 17 2.51 14.43 6.97
CA ASP A 17 3.01 13.23 6.26
C ASP A 17 3.81 13.54 4.99
N ILE A 18 3.49 14.63 4.28
CA ILE A 18 4.25 15.07 3.09
C ILE A 18 5.50 15.86 3.46
N MET A 19 5.65 16.26 4.71
CA MET A 19 6.81 17.02 5.21
C MET A 19 7.93 16.13 5.76
N LEU A 20 7.79 14.80 5.63
CA LEU A 20 8.83 13.85 6.03
C LEU A 20 10.10 14.09 5.20
N ASP A 21 11.21 14.36 5.87
CA ASP A 21 12.52 14.59 5.28
C ASP A 21 13.43 13.36 5.48
N GLU A 22 14.48 13.21 4.67
CA GLU A 22 15.44 12.10 4.80
C GLU A 22 16.06 12.00 6.19
N LYS A 23 16.31 13.15 6.86
CA LYS A 23 16.84 13.19 8.22
C LYS A 23 15.91 12.62 9.28
N ASP A 24 14.59 12.55 8.99
CA ASP A 24 13.58 12.02 9.88
C ASP A 24 13.44 10.49 9.74
N VAL A 25 14.08 9.89 8.73
CA VAL A 25 14.09 8.45 8.53
C VAL A 25 14.93 7.76 9.61
N CYS A 26 14.27 7.04 10.50
CA CYS A 26 14.93 6.30 11.57
C CYS A 26 15.61 5.03 11.01
N LYS A 27 16.92 5.10 10.73
CA LYS A 27 17.71 4.00 10.17
C LYS A 27 17.73 2.78 11.09
N GLU A 28 17.78 2.99 12.40
CA GLU A 28 17.80 1.91 13.38
C GLU A 28 16.54 1.02 13.28
N LEU A 29 15.36 1.59 13.03
CA LEU A 29 14.14 0.81 12.80
C LEU A 29 14.25 -0.05 11.54
N ILE A 30 14.85 0.49 10.49
CA ILE A 30 15.06 -0.26 9.24
C ILE A 30 16.07 -1.40 9.47
N GLU A 31 17.14 -1.16 10.20
CA GLU A 31 18.16 -2.16 10.53
C GLU A 31 17.60 -3.32 11.34
N ASN A 32 16.62 -3.06 12.19
CA ASN A 32 16.01 -4.06 13.07
C ASN A 32 14.76 -4.72 12.49
N CYS A 33 14.24 -4.26 11.36
CA CYS A 33 13.07 -4.89 10.73
C CYS A 33 13.46 -6.08 9.83
N ARG A 34 12.52 -6.97 9.56
CA ARG A 34 12.66 -8.04 8.55
C ARG A 34 12.08 -7.61 7.21
N ILE A 35 11.03 -6.81 7.25
CA ILE A 35 10.30 -6.33 6.09
C ILE A 35 10.14 -4.81 6.24
N PHE A 36 10.56 -4.07 5.23
CA PHE A 36 10.26 -2.65 5.10
C PHE A 36 9.05 -2.48 4.19
N HIS A 37 7.99 -1.84 4.70
CA HIS A 37 6.75 -1.63 3.97
C HIS A 37 6.54 -0.16 3.64
N PHE A 38 6.09 0.14 2.41
CA PHE A 38 5.71 1.48 2.00
C PHE A 38 4.55 1.45 1.00
N GLY A 39 3.93 2.62 0.79
CA GLY A 39 2.86 2.80 -0.18
C GLY A 39 3.12 3.98 -1.11
N SER A 40 2.23 4.21 -2.08
CA SER A 40 2.39 5.29 -3.04
C SER A 40 2.10 6.69 -2.47
N LEU A 41 1.39 6.78 -1.34
CA LEU A 41 0.96 8.07 -0.79
C LEU A 41 2.13 8.95 -0.30
N SER A 42 3.24 8.35 0.08
CA SER A 42 4.47 9.08 0.42
C SER A 42 5.31 9.46 -0.81
N LEU A 43 4.86 9.11 -2.00
CA LEU A 43 5.53 9.44 -3.27
C LEU A 43 4.80 10.54 -4.05
N THR A 44 3.73 11.11 -3.48
CA THR A 44 2.91 12.13 -4.16
C THR A 44 3.62 13.47 -4.29
N ASP A 45 4.38 13.87 -3.27
CA ASP A 45 4.98 15.19 -3.14
C ASP A 45 6.35 15.14 -2.46
N GLU A 46 7.17 16.15 -2.72
CA GLU A 46 8.43 16.36 -2.01
C GLU A 46 8.18 17.12 -0.68
N PRO A 47 9.00 16.92 0.37
CA PRO A 47 10.21 16.09 0.45
C PRO A 47 9.97 14.61 0.72
N ALA A 48 8.73 14.19 1.04
CA ALA A 48 8.40 12.82 1.44
C ALA A 48 8.76 11.78 0.37
N ALA A 49 8.65 12.11 -0.92
CA ALA A 49 9.01 11.20 -1.99
C ALA A 49 10.52 10.89 -1.98
N THR A 50 11.36 11.90 -1.80
CA THR A 50 12.81 11.73 -1.67
C THR A 50 13.17 10.92 -0.42
N ALA A 51 12.59 11.24 0.74
CA ALA A 51 12.80 10.51 1.99
C ALA A 51 12.38 9.03 1.86
N THR A 52 11.24 8.76 1.22
CA THR A 52 10.77 7.38 1.00
C THR A 52 11.73 6.60 0.10
N LYS A 53 12.20 7.19 -0.99
CA LYS A 53 13.16 6.53 -1.89
C LYS A 53 14.49 6.26 -1.20
N ALA A 54 14.98 7.19 -0.36
CA ALA A 54 16.17 6.99 0.45
C ALA A 54 16.00 5.84 1.44
N ALA A 55 14.84 5.78 2.13
CA ALA A 55 14.52 4.70 3.06
C ALA A 55 14.43 3.32 2.37
N VAL A 56 13.80 3.23 1.20
CA VAL A 56 13.75 1.99 0.37
C VAL A 56 15.16 1.55 -0.02
N THR A 57 15.99 2.49 -0.50
CA THR A 57 17.38 2.20 -0.87
C THR A 57 18.18 1.67 0.32
N TYR A 58 18.06 2.32 1.47
CA TYR A 58 18.74 1.90 2.68
C TYR A 58 18.26 0.52 3.16
N ALA A 59 16.96 0.26 3.13
CA ALA A 59 16.40 -1.04 3.50
C ALA A 59 16.94 -2.17 2.60
N LYS A 60 17.09 -1.93 1.30
CA LYS A 60 17.70 -2.88 0.36
C LYS A 60 19.17 -3.11 0.65
N GLN A 61 19.93 -2.07 0.98
CA GLN A 61 21.34 -2.20 1.39
C GLN A 61 21.50 -3.06 2.64
N MET A 62 20.54 -2.96 3.58
CA MET A 62 20.49 -3.79 4.79
C MET A 62 19.92 -5.20 4.55
N GLY A 63 19.62 -5.56 3.31
CA GLY A 63 19.08 -6.87 2.94
C GLY A 63 17.66 -7.13 3.45
N ARG A 64 16.86 -6.08 3.64
CA ARG A 64 15.47 -6.21 4.09
C ARG A 64 14.56 -6.55 2.93
N TRP A 65 13.53 -7.35 3.19
CA TRP A 65 12.47 -7.56 2.23
C TRP A 65 11.67 -6.26 2.05
N ILE A 66 11.40 -5.91 0.81
CA ILE A 66 10.63 -4.71 0.49
C ILE A 66 9.19 -5.12 0.16
N SER A 67 8.24 -4.57 0.90
CA SER A 67 6.80 -4.76 0.64
C SER A 67 6.17 -3.46 0.18
N PHE A 68 5.38 -3.51 -0.88
CA PHE A 68 4.72 -2.35 -1.47
C PHE A 68 3.22 -2.57 -1.63
N ASP A 69 2.43 -1.56 -1.28
CA ASP A 69 1.00 -1.46 -1.58
C ASP A 69 0.75 -0.10 -2.27
N PRO A 70 0.42 -0.05 -3.56
CA PRO A 70 0.11 1.21 -4.24
C PRO A 70 -0.91 2.03 -3.47
N ASN A 71 -2.02 1.42 -3.04
CA ASN A 71 -3.10 2.08 -2.33
C ASN A 71 -3.48 3.41 -2.99
N LEU A 72 -3.70 3.38 -4.31
CA LEU A 72 -3.88 4.54 -5.16
C LEU A 72 -5.11 5.38 -4.72
N ARG A 73 -4.86 6.65 -4.47
CA ARG A 73 -5.90 7.67 -4.24
C ARG A 73 -5.75 8.74 -5.31
N LYS A 74 -6.46 8.59 -6.43
CA LYS A 74 -6.34 9.47 -7.61
C LYS A 74 -6.48 10.95 -7.27
N THR A 75 -7.30 11.28 -6.28
CA THR A 75 -7.54 12.65 -5.82
C THR A 75 -6.34 13.33 -5.12
N LEU A 76 -5.33 12.54 -4.73
CA LEU A 76 -4.11 13.06 -4.10
C LEU A 76 -2.96 13.32 -5.08
N TRP A 77 -3.15 12.98 -6.33
CA TRP A 77 -2.14 13.16 -7.37
C TRP A 77 -2.51 14.36 -8.25
N ASN A 78 -1.55 15.23 -8.50
CA ASN A 78 -1.73 16.36 -9.42
C ASN A 78 -1.80 15.89 -10.88
N ASP A 79 -1.16 14.75 -11.16
CA ASP A 79 -1.10 14.13 -12.49
C ASP A 79 -1.09 12.60 -12.36
N LEU A 80 -1.94 11.92 -13.13
CA LEU A 80 -2.05 10.47 -13.12
C LEU A 80 -0.87 9.77 -13.80
N GLU A 81 -0.15 10.42 -14.70
CA GLU A 81 1.08 9.87 -15.29
C GLU A 81 2.20 9.88 -14.25
N HIS A 82 2.27 10.92 -13.41
CA HIS A 82 3.16 10.93 -12.25
C HIS A 82 2.80 9.81 -11.27
N ALA A 83 1.51 9.63 -10.96
CA ALA A 83 1.05 8.51 -10.13
C ALA A 83 1.50 7.15 -10.69
N LYS A 84 1.34 6.95 -11.99
CA LYS A 84 1.73 5.72 -12.68
C LYS A 84 3.23 5.47 -12.59
N THR A 85 4.02 6.51 -12.80
CA THR A 85 5.49 6.44 -12.70
C THR A 85 5.94 6.08 -11.28
N ALA A 86 5.35 6.71 -10.26
CA ALA A 86 5.67 6.46 -8.87
C ALA A 86 5.25 5.04 -8.44
N ILE A 87 4.10 4.54 -8.91
CA ILE A 87 3.65 3.17 -8.64
C ILE A 87 4.57 2.15 -9.31
N TRP A 88 4.97 2.39 -10.57
CA TRP A 88 5.94 1.52 -11.23
C TRP A 88 7.29 1.49 -10.52
N TYR A 89 7.77 2.64 -10.01
CA TYR A 89 8.95 2.66 -9.15
C TYR A 89 8.78 1.71 -7.95
N GLY A 90 7.69 1.82 -7.19
CA GLY A 90 7.43 0.95 -6.04
C GLY A 90 7.37 -0.54 -6.40
N ILE A 91 6.76 -0.87 -7.53
CA ILE A 91 6.67 -2.23 -8.06
C ILE A 91 8.06 -2.79 -8.44
N GLN A 92 8.91 -1.97 -9.04
CA GLN A 92 10.26 -2.37 -9.44
C GLN A 92 11.19 -2.59 -8.25
N GLU A 93 10.96 -1.86 -7.15
CA GLU A 93 11.79 -1.94 -5.95
C GLU A 93 11.36 -3.03 -4.98
N CYS A 94 10.11 -3.56 -5.07
CA CYS A 94 9.58 -4.48 -4.07
C CYS A 94 9.87 -5.96 -4.36
N ASP A 95 9.94 -6.74 -3.27
CA ASP A 95 9.92 -8.22 -3.30
C ASP A 95 8.50 -8.75 -3.16
N ILE A 96 7.63 -8.03 -2.42
CA ILE A 96 6.26 -8.38 -2.13
C ILE A 96 5.35 -7.23 -2.57
N LEU A 97 4.48 -7.50 -3.53
CA LEU A 97 3.47 -6.57 -3.99
C LEU A 97 2.09 -6.99 -3.48
N LYS A 98 1.35 -6.09 -2.86
CA LYS A 98 -0.11 -6.18 -2.73
C LYS A 98 -0.71 -5.15 -3.67
N ILE A 99 -1.69 -5.52 -4.46
CA ILE A 99 -2.37 -4.63 -5.41
C ILE A 99 -3.86 -4.97 -5.46
N ALA A 100 -4.74 -3.98 -5.57
CA ALA A 100 -6.17 -4.20 -5.72
C ALA A 100 -6.54 -4.51 -7.18
N ASP A 101 -7.72 -5.09 -7.37
CA ASP A 101 -8.23 -5.46 -8.70
C ASP A 101 -8.39 -4.26 -9.64
N ASP A 102 -8.89 -3.15 -9.13
CA ASP A 102 -9.01 -1.89 -9.87
C ASP A 102 -7.66 -1.23 -10.17
N GLU A 103 -6.70 -1.37 -9.26
CA GLU A 103 -5.35 -0.83 -9.43
C GLU A 103 -4.57 -1.60 -10.51
N ILE A 104 -4.64 -2.94 -10.51
CA ILE A 104 -3.95 -3.75 -11.53
C ILE A 104 -4.55 -3.51 -12.92
N GLU A 105 -5.89 -3.37 -13.02
CA GLU A 105 -6.55 -3.02 -14.28
C GLU A 105 -6.11 -1.64 -14.79
N TRP A 106 -6.13 -0.63 -13.92
CA TRP A 106 -5.69 0.72 -14.26
C TRP A 106 -4.23 0.79 -14.70
N LEU A 107 -3.36 0.02 -14.03
CA LEU A 107 -1.92 0.04 -14.29
C LEU A 107 -1.54 -0.70 -15.57
N THR A 108 -2.19 -1.83 -15.84
CA THR A 108 -1.82 -2.78 -16.92
C THR A 108 -2.74 -2.73 -18.12
N GLY A 109 -3.91 -2.10 -18.00
CA GLY A 109 -4.92 -2.01 -19.05
C GLY A 109 -5.68 -3.32 -19.29
N THR A 110 -5.59 -4.31 -18.39
CA THR A 110 -6.30 -5.58 -18.51
C THR A 110 -6.99 -5.97 -17.21
N ASN A 111 -8.19 -6.50 -17.31
CA ASN A 111 -8.95 -7.08 -16.19
C ASN A 111 -8.68 -8.59 -15.99
N ASP A 112 -7.87 -9.21 -16.84
CA ASP A 112 -7.32 -10.55 -16.63
C ASP A 112 -6.13 -10.46 -15.66
N TYR A 113 -6.35 -10.92 -14.43
CA TYR A 113 -5.32 -10.85 -13.37
C TYR A 113 -4.07 -11.66 -13.70
N ASP A 114 -4.19 -12.79 -14.41
CA ASP A 114 -3.04 -13.60 -14.83
C ASP A 114 -2.20 -12.86 -15.87
N GLN A 115 -2.86 -12.15 -16.79
CA GLN A 115 -2.19 -11.29 -17.76
C GLN A 115 -1.55 -10.07 -17.07
N GLY A 116 -2.28 -9.41 -16.17
CA GLY A 116 -1.77 -8.27 -15.40
C GLY A 116 -0.53 -8.63 -14.59
N VAL A 117 -0.56 -9.76 -13.88
CA VAL A 117 0.59 -10.28 -13.13
C VAL A 117 1.78 -10.60 -14.05
N ARG A 118 1.54 -11.16 -15.24
CA ARG A 118 2.61 -11.39 -16.23
C ARG A 118 3.26 -10.08 -16.69
N ILE A 119 2.45 -9.03 -16.92
CA ILE A 119 2.97 -7.69 -17.28
C ILE A 119 3.84 -7.12 -16.15
N ILE A 120 3.36 -7.19 -14.90
CA ILE A 120 4.10 -6.73 -13.72
C ILE A 120 5.42 -7.50 -13.57
N ARG A 121 5.40 -8.84 -13.67
CA ARG A 121 6.61 -9.67 -13.54
C ARG A 121 7.66 -9.43 -14.62
N LYS A 122 7.27 -8.98 -15.82
CA LYS A 122 8.22 -8.60 -16.87
C LYS A 122 9.02 -7.35 -16.53
N GLN A 123 8.50 -6.49 -15.68
CA GLN A 123 9.06 -5.18 -15.36
C GLN A 123 9.54 -5.07 -13.90
N SER A 124 9.38 -6.14 -13.10
CA SER A 124 9.75 -6.15 -11.69
C SER A 124 10.43 -7.44 -11.27
N LYS A 125 11.02 -7.42 -10.07
CA LYS A 125 11.59 -8.61 -9.41
C LYS A 125 10.72 -9.14 -8.28
N ALA A 126 9.44 -8.71 -8.24
CA ALA A 126 8.51 -9.10 -7.20
C ALA A 126 8.35 -10.63 -7.16
N LYS A 127 8.72 -11.22 -6.02
CA LYS A 127 8.64 -12.67 -5.76
C LYS A 127 7.24 -13.12 -5.44
N MET A 128 6.49 -12.25 -4.73
CA MET A 128 5.10 -12.49 -4.36
C MET A 128 4.23 -11.32 -4.83
N ILE A 129 3.12 -11.63 -5.48
CA ILE A 129 2.12 -10.65 -5.90
C ILE A 129 0.77 -11.11 -5.36
N ASN A 130 0.16 -10.28 -4.50
CA ASN A 130 -1.15 -10.51 -3.91
C ASN A 130 -2.16 -9.56 -4.54
N VAL A 131 -3.09 -10.09 -5.33
CA VAL A 131 -4.20 -9.32 -5.90
C VAL A 131 -5.41 -9.44 -4.99
N THR A 132 -5.87 -8.32 -4.41
CA THR A 132 -7.05 -8.29 -3.55
C THR A 132 -8.29 -7.97 -4.36
N LEU A 133 -9.39 -8.73 -4.13
CA LEU A 133 -10.63 -8.71 -4.89
C LEU A 133 -11.82 -8.23 -4.03
N GLY A 134 -11.55 -7.41 -3.01
CA GLY A 134 -12.55 -6.94 -2.07
C GLY A 134 -13.32 -8.09 -1.43
N LYS A 135 -14.65 -8.05 -1.53
CA LYS A 135 -15.55 -9.09 -0.96
C LYS A 135 -15.37 -10.48 -1.61
N LYS A 136 -14.66 -10.59 -2.74
CA LYS A 136 -14.42 -11.85 -3.45
C LYS A 136 -13.17 -12.60 -2.93
N GLY A 137 -12.35 -11.97 -2.06
CA GLY A 137 -11.16 -12.58 -1.49
C GLY A 137 -9.87 -12.07 -2.12
N SER A 138 -8.92 -12.95 -2.38
CA SER A 138 -7.61 -12.57 -2.94
C SER A 138 -7.01 -13.70 -3.77
N ILE A 139 -6.07 -13.34 -4.64
CA ILE A 139 -5.25 -14.29 -5.38
C ILE A 139 -3.78 -13.97 -5.08
N SER A 140 -3.05 -14.97 -4.61
CA SER A 140 -1.61 -14.86 -4.35
C SER A 140 -0.83 -15.62 -5.42
N TYR A 141 0.17 -14.97 -6.00
CA TYR A 141 1.08 -15.53 -6.98
C TYR A 141 2.48 -15.57 -6.39
N TYR A 142 3.03 -16.76 -6.19
CA TYR A 142 4.39 -16.95 -5.69
C TYR A 142 5.09 -18.02 -6.55
N CYS A 143 6.26 -17.71 -7.09
CA CYS A 143 6.91 -18.56 -8.08
C CYS A 143 5.93 -18.93 -9.23
N ASN A 144 5.67 -20.23 -9.42
CA ASN A 144 4.72 -20.75 -10.42
C ASN A 144 3.37 -21.14 -9.78
N GLU A 145 3.19 -20.86 -8.50
CA GLU A 145 1.98 -21.19 -7.78
C GLU A 145 0.99 -20.03 -7.78
N LYS A 146 -0.29 -20.39 -7.81
CA LYS A 146 -1.42 -19.49 -7.70
C LYS A 146 -2.37 -20.02 -6.65
N VAL A 147 -2.62 -19.24 -5.61
CA VAL A 147 -3.49 -19.64 -4.50
C VAL A 147 -4.63 -18.64 -4.37
N PHE A 148 -5.86 -19.14 -4.29
CA PHE A 148 -7.04 -18.31 -4.03
C PHE A 148 -7.35 -18.29 -2.54
N GLY A 149 -7.37 -17.08 -1.95
CA GLY A 149 -7.79 -16.83 -0.57
C GLY A 149 -9.26 -16.45 -0.50
N LYS A 150 -10.05 -17.24 0.24
CA LYS A 150 -11.48 -16.90 0.48
C LYS A 150 -11.60 -15.65 1.36
N PRO A 151 -12.64 -14.83 1.17
CA PRO A 151 -12.85 -13.67 2.03
C PRO A 151 -13.30 -14.12 3.42
N PHE A 152 -12.93 -13.35 4.44
CA PHE A 152 -13.51 -13.48 5.77
C PHE A 152 -14.88 -12.78 5.77
N LEU A 153 -15.94 -13.56 5.92
CA LEU A 153 -17.27 -13.02 6.14
C LEU A 153 -17.40 -12.65 7.62
N SER A 154 -17.09 -11.42 8.00
CA SER A 154 -17.46 -10.93 9.32
C SER A 154 -18.97 -10.68 9.37
N LYS A 155 -19.66 -11.22 10.38
CA LYS A 155 -21.03 -10.77 10.71
C LYS A 155 -20.91 -9.29 11.06
N ALA A 156 -21.36 -8.44 10.15
CA ALA A 156 -21.49 -6.99 10.26
C ALA A 156 -20.58 -6.31 11.30
N THR A 157 -19.47 -5.75 10.88
CA THR A 157 -18.84 -4.69 11.67
C THR A 157 -19.65 -3.42 11.46
N VAL A 158 -20.73 -3.27 12.22
CA VAL A 158 -21.34 -1.96 12.41
C VAL A 158 -20.34 -1.17 13.25
N TRP A 159 -19.58 -0.30 12.62
CA TRP A 159 -19.08 0.88 13.31
C TRP A 159 -20.30 1.75 13.56
N SER A 160 -21.11 1.34 14.59
CA SER A 160 -22.09 2.26 15.14
C SER A 160 -21.30 3.47 15.61
N ASP A 161 -21.75 4.65 15.22
CA ASP A 161 -21.47 5.89 15.93
C ASP A 161 -21.72 5.63 17.41
N ARG A 162 -20.70 5.24 18.15
CA ARG A 162 -20.74 5.39 19.59
C ARG A 162 -20.71 6.90 19.81
N LYS A 163 -21.92 7.49 19.90
CA LYS A 163 -22.09 8.75 20.59
C LYS A 163 -21.22 8.69 21.81
N SER A 164 -20.36 9.67 21.94
CA SER A 164 -19.44 9.86 23.03
C SER A 164 -20.14 9.67 24.38
N ASP A 165 -20.12 8.47 24.92
CA ASP A 165 -20.37 8.26 26.32
C ASP A 165 -19.09 8.68 27.04
N LYS A 166 -19.15 9.88 27.65
CA LYS A 166 -18.10 10.45 28.47
C LYS A 166 -18.06 9.70 29.79
N SER A 167 -17.57 8.49 29.79
CA SER A 167 -17.16 7.81 31.01
C SER A 167 -15.93 6.98 30.76
N ALA A 168 -14.82 7.55 31.20
CA ALA A 168 -13.57 6.98 31.64
C ALA A 168 -13.30 5.51 31.28
N GLY A 169 -12.34 5.30 30.37
CA GLY A 169 -11.65 4.03 30.19
C GLY A 169 -10.28 4.31 29.58
N ARG A 170 -9.24 4.41 30.40
CA ARG A 170 -7.84 4.50 29.94
C ARG A 170 -7.55 3.29 29.07
N CYS A 171 -7.24 3.51 27.81
CA CYS A 171 -6.57 2.53 26.99
C CYS A 171 -5.17 2.30 27.57
N ARG A 172 -4.96 1.18 28.27
CA ARG A 172 -3.64 0.64 28.57
C ARG A 172 -3.31 -0.37 27.51
N THR A 173 -2.08 -0.27 27.03
CA THR A 173 -1.37 -1.19 26.11
C THR A 173 -1.48 -0.85 24.63
N CYS A 174 -0.60 0.04 24.20
CA CYS A 174 0.20 -0.12 23.00
C CYS A 174 1.66 -0.13 23.45
N LEU A 175 2.26 -1.28 23.46
CA LEU A 175 3.70 -1.50 23.36
C LEU A 175 3.92 -2.33 22.11
#